data_03e33a9e5e559a687188b55ee2394482
#
_entry.id   03e33a9e5e559a687188b55ee2394482
#
_cell.length_a   1.000
_cell.length_b   1.000
_cell.length_c   1.000
_cell.angle_alpha   90.00
_cell.angle_beta   90.00
_cell.angle_gamma   90.00
#
_symmetry.space_group_name_H-M   'P 1'
#
loop_
_entity.id
_entity.type
_entity.pdbx_description
1 polymer ?
#
loop_
_entity_poly.entity_id
_entity_poly.type
_entity_poly.pdbx_seq_one_letter_code
_entity_poly.pdbx_strand_id
1 'polypeptide(L)'
;MLSCSDQPDPHAQLIGGGGYSKYLVAQGQWLGKLNNNRNKKIPFNFEVKKDSIFIINSEERIGARISIYKDSLRVKIPVFDSELRFIKTKDGLRGYWHNNTKTNQKLLFHAFLNPKGQKNRFNVGKNNTYSLYSGNWETTFSKGTKNEYKSLAIFHQEGEFATGTFITETGDYRYLQGNVCNDSIFLSCFDGAHAFLFEGSLIDNVIHGVFYSGLQWSEPWVSFKNDSFALTNPYLLTQKVSRERLEFTFPNIDGGNLSYPDKRFHNKVVIIQIFGSWCPNCVDETKFLAGLYDRYQDRGLEIIGLAFESPKKLSDKIARVKDLKSHTGSKYEFLIAGNASKKEAQNALPWLNEVSSFPTTIFVDKKGHIRKIHTGFYGPGTGEHYAKYTAEVDALIEGLLNE
;
A
#
# COMPACT_ATOMS: atom_id res chain seq x y z
N MET A 1 17.81 12.39 -30.19
CA MET A 1 16.41 12.78 -30.44
C MET A 1 15.74 12.76 -29.08
N LEU A 2 15.38 13.93 -28.55
CA LEU A 2 14.80 14.11 -27.22
C LEU A 2 13.40 13.50 -27.19
N SER A 3 13.16 12.55 -26.28
CA SER A 3 11.88 11.91 -26.08
C SER A 3 10.90 12.90 -25.43
N CYS A 4 9.70 12.98 -25.98
CA CYS A 4 8.55 13.62 -25.36
C CYS A 4 8.13 12.88 -24.11
N SER A 5 8.63 13.27 -22.94
CA SER A 5 8.07 12.98 -21.64
C SER A 5 8.30 14.19 -20.76
N ASP A 6 7.33 14.56 -19.97
CA ASP A 6 7.32 15.72 -19.09
C ASP A 6 7.11 17.09 -19.76
N GLN A 7 6.04 17.21 -20.51
CA GLN A 7 5.42 18.53 -20.56
C GLN A 7 4.79 18.78 -19.18
N PRO A 8 5.29 19.75 -18.40
CA PRO A 8 4.62 20.14 -17.17
C PRO A 8 3.20 20.54 -17.52
N ASP A 9 2.23 20.08 -16.72
CA ASP A 9 0.83 20.50 -16.82
C ASP A 9 0.80 22.02 -16.97
N PRO A 10 0.35 22.57 -18.11
CA PRO A 10 0.41 24.00 -18.39
C PRO A 10 -0.38 24.85 -17.38
N HIS A 11 -1.15 24.22 -16.50
CA HIS A 11 -1.86 24.83 -15.39
C HIS A 11 -1.20 24.64 -14.03
N ALA A 12 -0.07 23.90 -13.92
CA ALA A 12 0.67 23.73 -12.68
C ALA A 12 1.77 24.80 -12.57
N GLN A 13 1.48 25.90 -11.87
CA GLN A 13 2.49 26.87 -11.50
C GLN A 13 3.18 26.48 -10.19
N LEU A 14 4.50 26.55 -10.17
CA LEU A 14 5.31 26.33 -8.98
C LEU A 14 5.13 27.49 -7.99
N ILE A 15 5.06 27.18 -6.70
CA ILE A 15 5.04 28.20 -5.65
C ILE A 15 6.45 28.76 -5.48
N GLY A 16 6.73 29.88 -6.14
CA GLY A 16 8.01 30.58 -6.02
C GLY A 16 7.99 31.97 -6.64
N GLY A 17 8.02 33.02 -5.80
CA GLY A 17 8.16 34.42 -6.23
C GLY A 17 6.91 35.28 -6.12
N GLY A 18 7.04 36.45 -5.54
CA GLY A 18 6.13 37.55 -5.23
C GLY A 18 4.72 37.56 -5.85
N GLY A 19 3.74 37.65 -5.01
CA GLY A 19 2.31 37.76 -5.36
C GLY A 19 1.42 36.56 -4.97
N TYR A 20 1.98 35.44 -4.53
CA TYR A 20 1.28 34.20 -4.25
C TYR A 20 1.11 33.88 -2.73
N SER A 21 1.08 34.88 -1.86
CA SER A 21 0.97 34.65 -0.40
C SER A 21 -0.29 33.85 0.00
N LYS A 22 -1.38 33.93 -0.79
CA LYS A 22 -2.61 33.16 -0.55
C LYS A 22 -2.42 31.65 -0.75
N TYR A 23 -1.40 31.22 -1.49
CA TYR A 23 -1.09 29.82 -1.75
C TYR A 23 0.02 29.25 -0.88
N LEU A 24 0.68 30.08 -0.07
CA LEU A 24 1.71 29.61 0.85
C LEU A 24 1.07 28.86 2.02
N VAL A 25 1.41 27.58 2.15
CA VAL A 25 1.04 26.76 3.30
C VAL A 25 2.14 26.93 4.38
N ALA A 26 1.72 27.15 5.62
CA ALA A 26 2.68 27.27 6.73
C ALA A 26 3.49 25.97 6.88
N GLN A 27 4.80 26.12 7.04
CA GLN A 27 5.69 24.98 7.29
C GLN A 27 5.47 24.41 8.69
N GLY A 28 5.77 23.11 8.86
CA GLY A 28 5.69 22.42 10.14
C GLY A 28 4.72 21.24 10.12
N GLN A 29 4.35 20.78 11.31
CA GLN A 29 3.50 19.64 11.52
C GLN A 29 2.01 20.01 11.42
N TRP A 30 1.25 19.18 10.75
CA TRP A 30 -0.18 19.35 10.51
C TRP A 30 -0.95 18.09 10.91
N LEU A 31 -2.16 18.26 11.41
CA LEU A 31 -3.15 17.21 11.59
C LEU A 31 -4.24 17.36 10.52
N GLY A 32 -4.27 16.45 9.57
CA GLY A 32 -5.33 16.30 8.58
C GLY A 32 -6.45 15.40 9.10
N LYS A 33 -7.66 15.62 8.64
CA LYS A 33 -8.85 14.80 8.92
C LYS A 33 -9.65 14.62 7.63
N LEU A 34 -9.94 13.36 7.29
CA LEU A 34 -10.87 13.02 6.22
C LEU A 34 -12.20 12.60 6.85
N ASN A 35 -13.29 13.22 6.40
CA ASN A 35 -14.62 12.92 6.91
C ASN A 35 -15.33 11.96 5.95
N ASN A 36 -15.80 10.84 6.47
CA ASN A 36 -16.60 9.89 5.70
C ASN A 36 -18.12 10.13 5.86
N ASN A 37 -18.92 9.40 5.10
CA ASN A 37 -20.40 9.51 5.13
C ASN A 37 -21.05 8.92 6.41
N ARG A 38 -20.25 8.29 7.30
CA ARG A 38 -20.69 7.77 8.59
C ARG A 38 -20.38 8.74 9.75
N ASN A 39 -20.10 10.01 9.44
CA ASN A 39 -19.68 11.03 10.39
C ASN A 39 -18.40 10.68 11.18
N LYS A 40 -17.58 9.76 10.64
CA LYS A 40 -16.28 9.43 11.21
C LYS A 40 -15.21 10.34 10.64
N LYS A 41 -14.27 10.73 11.50
CA LYS A 41 -13.09 11.51 11.14
C LYS A 41 -11.89 10.58 11.14
N ILE A 42 -11.23 10.46 10.00
CA ILE A 42 -10.02 9.67 9.81
C ILE A 42 -8.84 10.63 9.89
N PRO A 43 -8.19 10.75 11.06
CA PRO A 43 -7.06 11.66 11.22
C PRO A 43 -5.78 11.08 10.63
N PHE A 44 -4.89 11.95 10.15
CA PHE A 44 -3.53 11.60 9.76
C PHE A 44 -2.60 12.79 9.95
N ASN A 45 -1.33 12.50 10.20
CA ASN A 45 -0.32 13.53 10.34
C ASN A 45 0.38 13.77 9.01
N PHE A 46 0.76 15.01 8.75
CA PHE A 46 1.66 15.35 7.66
C PHE A 46 2.54 16.55 8.04
N GLU A 47 3.68 16.65 7.39
CA GLU A 47 4.59 17.76 7.53
C GLU A 47 4.65 18.55 6.23
N VAL A 48 4.65 19.88 6.33
CA VAL A 48 4.90 20.77 5.21
C VAL A 48 6.32 21.29 5.28
N LYS A 49 7.11 21.02 4.24
CA LYS A 49 8.48 21.52 4.04
C LYS A 49 8.59 22.11 2.64
N LYS A 50 8.89 23.42 2.56
CA LYS A 50 8.98 24.14 1.30
C LYS A 50 7.69 23.99 0.48
N ASP A 51 7.78 23.40 -0.71
CA ASP A 51 6.70 23.16 -1.65
C ASP A 51 6.16 21.71 -1.61
N SER A 52 6.42 20.99 -0.55
CA SER A 52 6.08 19.57 -0.43
C SER A 52 5.35 19.28 0.87
N ILE A 53 4.48 18.27 0.82
CA ILE A 53 3.95 17.62 2.02
C ILE A 53 4.55 16.22 2.16
N PHE A 54 4.66 15.77 3.40
CA PHE A 54 5.07 14.43 3.76
C PHE A 54 3.98 13.85 4.65
N ILE A 55 3.15 12.97 4.10
CA ILE A 55 2.16 12.21 4.88
C ILE A 55 2.93 11.25 5.78
N ILE A 56 2.49 11.12 7.03
CA ILE A 56 3.22 10.38 8.06
C ILE A 56 2.29 9.36 8.69
N ASN A 57 2.65 8.08 8.61
CA ASN A 57 1.99 6.98 9.29
C ASN A 57 3.07 6.20 10.04
N SER A 58 3.21 6.43 11.34
CA SER A 58 4.31 5.86 12.12
C SER A 58 5.68 6.18 11.50
N GLU A 59 6.40 5.19 11.02
CA GLU A 59 7.71 5.34 10.35
C GLU A 59 7.60 5.65 8.86
N GLU A 60 6.43 5.40 8.24
CA GLU A 60 6.21 5.67 6.82
C GLU A 60 6.12 7.17 6.55
N ARG A 61 6.79 7.61 5.50
CA ARG A 61 6.74 9.00 4.99
C ARG A 61 6.49 8.99 3.49
N ILE A 62 5.36 9.55 3.07
CA ILE A 62 4.98 9.65 1.65
C ILE A 62 5.09 11.11 1.25
N GLY A 63 6.14 11.43 0.50
CA GLY A 63 6.41 12.78 -0.01
C GLY A 63 5.62 13.07 -1.28
N ALA A 64 5.00 14.26 -1.36
CA ALA A 64 4.30 14.73 -2.53
C ALA A 64 4.41 16.25 -2.68
N ARG A 65 4.54 16.72 -3.92
CA ARG A 65 4.71 18.15 -4.21
C ARG A 65 3.37 18.87 -4.18
N ILE A 66 3.36 20.08 -3.61
CA ILE A 66 2.24 21.01 -3.67
C ILE A 66 2.33 21.79 -4.97
N SER A 67 1.25 21.83 -5.72
CA SER A 67 1.11 22.63 -6.95
C SER A 67 -0.13 23.51 -6.90
N ILE A 68 -0.15 24.59 -7.68
CA ILE A 68 -1.34 25.41 -7.87
C ILE A 68 -2.18 24.77 -8.99
N TYR A 69 -3.47 24.61 -8.75
CA TYR A 69 -4.42 24.12 -9.72
C TYR A 69 -5.69 24.99 -9.72
N LYS A 70 -5.85 25.80 -10.75
CA LYS A 70 -6.89 26.84 -10.78
C LYS A 70 -6.77 27.74 -9.54
N ASP A 71 -7.84 27.85 -8.75
CA ASP A 71 -7.89 28.67 -7.52
C ASP A 71 -7.60 27.89 -6.24
N SER A 72 -7.02 26.69 -6.36
CA SER A 72 -6.76 25.77 -5.25
C SER A 72 -5.33 25.24 -5.27
N LEU A 73 -4.93 24.63 -4.17
CA LEU A 73 -3.71 23.83 -4.06
C LEU A 73 -4.04 22.37 -4.36
N ARG A 74 -3.12 21.71 -5.03
CA ARG A 74 -3.22 20.29 -5.40
C ARG A 74 -1.97 19.55 -4.98
N VAL A 75 -2.16 18.37 -4.40
CA VAL A 75 -1.12 17.40 -4.08
C VAL A 75 -1.52 16.07 -4.72
N LYS A 76 -0.84 15.68 -5.78
CA LYS A 76 -0.99 14.34 -6.38
C LYS A 76 -0.21 13.36 -5.52
N ILE A 77 -0.87 12.29 -5.08
CA ILE A 77 -0.18 11.24 -4.30
C ILE A 77 0.57 10.34 -5.28
N PRO A 78 1.86 10.10 -5.06
CA PRO A 78 2.66 9.28 -5.97
C PRO A 78 2.08 7.88 -6.17
N VAL A 79 2.19 7.33 -7.39
CA VAL A 79 1.72 6.01 -7.81
C VAL A 79 0.18 5.87 -7.85
N PHE A 80 -0.50 6.32 -6.79
CA PHE A 80 -1.95 6.17 -6.70
C PHE A 80 -2.67 7.27 -7.46
N ASP A 81 -3.75 6.91 -8.17
CA ASP A 81 -4.59 7.89 -8.84
C ASP A 81 -5.48 8.61 -7.82
N SER A 82 -4.83 9.37 -6.98
CA SER A 82 -5.51 10.14 -5.95
C SER A 82 -4.82 11.48 -5.71
N GLU A 83 -5.56 12.42 -5.18
CA GLU A 83 -5.05 13.75 -4.89
C GLU A 83 -5.79 14.43 -3.74
N LEU A 84 -5.09 15.29 -3.03
CA LEU A 84 -5.68 16.28 -2.15
C LEU A 84 -5.83 17.58 -2.93
N ARG A 85 -7.05 18.16 -2.94
CA ARG A 85 -7.31 19.52 -3.43
C ARG A 85 -7.86 20.35 -2.29
N PHE A 86 -7.24 21.49 -2.00
CA PHE A 86 -7.62 22.30 -0.88
C PHE A 86 -7.30 23.78 -1.08
N ILE A 87 -7.92 24.61 -0.28
CA ILE A 87 -7.64 26.03 -0.15
C ILE A 87 -7.16 26.32 1.26
N LYS A 88 -6.40 27.39 1.41
CA LYS A 88 -6.05 27.95 2.70
C LYS A 88 -7.23 28.75 3.23
N THR A 89 -7.54 28.56 4.51
CA THR A 89 -8.56 29.33 5.24
C THR A 89 -7.93 30.01 6.44
N LYS A 90 -8.69 30.83 7.15
CA LYS A 90 -8.23 31.50 8.37
C LYS A 90 -7.78 30.47 9.43
N ASP A 91 -8.45 29.34 9.50
CA ASP A 91 -8.28 28.32 10.55
C ASP A 91 -7.46 27.09 10.08
N GLY A 92 -6.90 27.10 8.85
CA GLY A 92 -6.12 25.97 8.35
C GLY A 92 -6.32 25.70 6.85
N LEU A 93 -6.46 24.42 6.50
CA LEU A 93 -6.69 23.96 5.14
C LEU A 93 -8.06 23.29 5.03
N ARG A 94 -8.78 23.54 3.93
CA ARG A 94 -10.09 22.91 3.68
C ARG A 94 -10.20 22.47 2.22
N GLY A 95 -10.70 21.29 1.99
CA GLY A 95 -10.84 20.76 0.64
C GLY A 95 -11.35 19.34 0.62
N TYR A 96 -10.77 18.55 -0.29
CA TYR A 96 -11.20 17.17 -0.50
C TYR A 96 -10.00 16.28 -0.85
N TRP A 97 -10.07 15.02 -0.43
CA TRP A 97 -9.33 13.93 -1.02
C TRP A 97 -10.18 13.26 -2.11
N HIS A 98 -9.60 13.11 -3.28
CA HIS A 98 -10.19 12.42 -4.41
C HIS A 98 -9.40 11.14 -4.67
N ASN A 99 -10.09 10.00 -4.71
CA ASN A 99 -9.54 8.75 -5.20
C ASN A 99 -10.20 8.45 -6.55
N ASN A 100 -9.45 8.64 -7.65
CA ASN A 100 -9.98 8.50 -9.01
C ASN A 100 -10.09 7.03 -9.45
N THR A 101 -9.47 6.09 -8.73
CA THR A 101 -9.59 4.64 -9.02
C THR A 101 -10.95 4.08 -8.61
N LYS A 102 -11.65 4.77 -7.71
CA LYS A 102 -12.98 4.39 -7.22
C LYS A 102 -14.01 5.43 -7.63
N THR A 103 -15.07 5.00 -8.30
CA THR A 103 -16.14 5.90 -8.73
C THR A 103 -16.70 6.71 -7.55
N ASN A 104 -16.68 8.05 -7.68
CA ASN A 104 -17.22 9.00 -6.70
C ASN A 104 -16.62 8.98 -5.29
N GLN A 105 -15.40 8.46 -5.11
CA GLN A 105 -14.76 8.51 -3.80
C GLN A 105 -14.12 9.88 -3.55
N LYS A 106 -14.87 10.74 -2.86
CA LYS A 106 -14.47 12.08 -2.47
C LYS A 106 -14.77 12.29 -0.98
N LEU A 107 -13.73 12.44 -0.16
CA LEU A 107 -13.85 12.70 1.26
C LEU A 107 -13.50 14.16 1.57
N LEU A 108 -14.30 14.79 2.43
CA LEU A 108 -14.02 16.14 2.89
C LEU A 108 -12.73 16.15 3.70
N PHE A 109 -11.83 17.06 3.34
CA PHE A 109 -10.52 17.23 3.98
C PHE A 109 -10.47 18.54 4.76
N HIS A 110 -10.04 18.46 6.01
CA HIS A 110 -9.68 19.59 6.85
C HIS A 110 -8.32 19.36 7.47
N ALA A 111 -7.51 20.41 7.66
CA ALA A 111 -6.25 20.29 8.37
C ALA A 111 -5.92 21.53 9.18
N PHE A 112 -5.22 21.32 10.29
CA PHE A 112 -4.81 22.33 11.24
C PHE A 112 -3.33 22.18 11.57
N LEU A 113 -2.63 23.29 11.84
CA LEU A 113 -1.30 23.22 12.42
C LEU A 113 -1.32 22.44 13.73
N ASN A 114 -0.39 21.51 13.88
CA ASN A 114 -0.28 20.64 15.04
C ASN A 114 1.08 20.85 15.75
N PRO A 115 1.24 21.91 16.55
CA PRO A 115 2.50 22.20 17.24
C PRO A 115 2.87 21.12 18.28
N LYS A 116 1.92 20.28 18.71
CA LYS A 116 2.16 19.18 19.67
C LYS A 116 2.79 17.94 19.01
N GLY A 117 2.98 17.97 17.67
CA GLY A 117 3.65 16.90 16.93
C GLY A 117 2.81 15.65 16.70
N GLN A 118 3.48 14.60 16.24
CA GLN A 118 2.84 13.41 15.64
C GLN A 118 2.11 12.50 16.63
N LYS A 119 2.48 12.50 17.91
CA LYS A 119 1.90 11.58 18.91
C LYS A 119 0.43 11.88 19.28
N ASN A 120 -0.11 13.05 18.90
CA ASN A 120 -1.50 13.45 19.18
C ASN A 120 -2.36 13.39 17.91
N ARG A 121 -2.64 12.20 17.41
CA ARG A 121 -3.50 12.01 16.24
C ARG A 121 -4.99 12.07 16.61
N PHE A 122 -5.35 11.49 17.72
CA PHE A 122 -6.70 11.56 18.29
C PHE A 122 -6.71 12.47 19.52
N ASN A 123 -7.78 13.26 19.64
CA ASN A 123 -7.98 14.08 20.84
C ASN A 123 -8.53 13.19 21.95
N VAL A 124 -7.67 12.43 22.58
CA VAL A 124 -7.98 11.65 23.77
C VAL A 124 -7.76 12.55 24.99
N GLY A 125 -8.72 12.62 25.89
CA GLY A 125 -8.61 13.43 27.12
C GLY A 125 -7.35 13.03 27.90
N LYS A 126 -6.82 13.96 28.71
CA LYS A 126 -5.68 13.68 29.60
C LYS A 126 -6.13 12.75 30.74
N ASN A 127 -6.28 11.47 30.47
CA ASN A 127 -6.45 10.45 31.50
C ASN A 127 -5.15 9.66 31.61
N ASN A 128 -4.66 9.51 32.83
CA ASN A 128 -3.42 8.76 33.11
C ASN A 128 -3.65 7.24 33.21
N THR A 129 -4.88 6.77 32.91
CA THR A 129 -5.24 5.35 32.92
C THR A 129 -5.54 4.89 31.49
N TYR A 130 -4.90 3.82 31.08
CA TYR A 130 -5.13 3.16 29.79
C TYR A 130 -4.84 1.67 29.90
N SER A 131 -5.63 0.88 29.20
CA SER A 131 -5.39 -0.54 29.04
C SER A 131 -4.17 -0.82 28.17
N LEU A 132 -3.55 -1.98 28.37
CA LEU A 132 -2.36 -2.40 27.61
C LEU A 132 -2.76 -3.22 26.39
N TYR A 133 -2.35 -2.72 25.22
CA TYR A 133 -2.65 -3.34 23.93
C TYR A 133 -1.44 -4.00 23.27
N SER A 134 -0.21 -3.71 23.72
CA SER A 134 1.01 -4.28 23.09
C SER A 134 0.98 -5.79 23.00
N GLY A 135 1.44 -6.33 21.86
CA GLY A 135 1.56 -7.75 21.57
C GLY A 135 0.67 -8.22 20.42
N ASN A 136 0.53 -9.53 20.31
CA ASN A 136 -0.19 -10.21 19.24
C ASN A 136 -1.63 -10.53 19.65
N TRP A 137 -2.55 -10.25 18.74
CA TRP A 137 -3.98 -10.44 18.95
C TRP A 137 -4.59 -11.22 17.79
N GLU A 138 -5.16 -12.40 18.08
CA GLU A 138 -5.99 -13.10 17.10
C GLU A 138 -7.26 -12.31 16.85
N THR A 139 -7.43 -11.86 15.63
CA THR A 139 -8.54 -11.00 15.23
C THR A 139 -9.45 -11.71 14.25
N THR A 140 -10.76 -11.50 14.40
CA THR A 140 -11.77 -11.96 13.45
C THR A 140 -12.58 -10.77 13.00
N PHE A 141 -12.54 -10.47 11.71
CA PHE A 141 -13.39 -9.48 11.07
C PHE A 141 -14.73 -10.11 10.65
N SER A 142 -15.80 -9.33 10.73
CA SER A 142 -17.16 -9.71 10.31
C SER A 142 -17.62 -11.07 10.84
N LYS A 143 -17.25 -11.38 12.11
CA LYS A 143 -17.49 -12.67 12.76
C LYS A 143 -18.95 -13.13 12.64
N GLY A 144 -19.15 -14.40 12.27
CA GLY A 144 -20.47 -15.01 12.11
C GLY A 144 -21.17 -14.65 10.80
N THR A 145 -20.50 -13.99 9.86
CA THR A 145 -21.06 -13.67 8.54
C THR A 145 -20.33 -14.41 7.42
N LYS A 146 -20.90 -14.42 6.21
CA LYS A 146 -20.21 -14.97 5.01
C LYS A 146 -18.92 -14.23 4.61
N ASN A 147 -18.68 -13.07 5.19
CA ASN A 147 -17.50 -12.25 4.93
C ASN A 147 -16.48 -12.34 6.09
N GLU A 148 -16.62 -13.36 6.94
CA GLU A 148 -15.69 -13.58 8.05
C GLU A 148 -14.28 -13.91 7.52
N TYR A 149 -13.27 -13.28 8.11
CA TYR A 149 -11.86 -13.63 7.87
C TYR A 149 -11.01 -13.39 9.12
N LYS A 150 -9.90 -14.12 9.20
CA LYS A 150 -8.93 -14.05 10.27
C LYS A 150 -7.81 -13.06 9.97
N SER A 151 -7.27 -12.49 11.03
CA SER A 151 -6.13 -11.57 10.97
C SER A 151 -5.30 -11.68 12.24
N LEU A 152 -4.02 -11.43 12.13
CA LEU A 152 -3.13 -11.18 13.27
C LEU A 152 -2.97 -9.67 13.43
N ALA A 153 -3.51 -9.11 14.52
CA ALA A 153 -3.19 -7.73 14.88
C ALA A 153 -1.91 -7.68 15.72
N ILE A 154 -1.04 -6.75 15.38
CA ILE A 154 0.22 -6.49 16.11
C ILE A 154 0.18 -5.05 16.58
N PHE A 155 0.21 -4.82 17.88
CA PHE A 155 0.19 -3.48 18.46
C PHE A 155 1.43 -3.23 19.29
N HIS A 156 1.94 -1.99 19.21
CA HIS A 156 3.00 -1.44 20.03
C HIS A 156 2.48 -0.18 20.71
N GLN A 157 2.62 -0.09 22.02
CA GLN A 157 2.09 1.01 22.82
C GLN A 157 3.16 1.63 23.71
N GLU A 158 3.26 2.96 23.67
CA GLU A 158 4.08 3.77 24.57
C GLU A 158 3.17 4.83 25.24
N GLY A 159 2.74 4.55 26.48
CA GLY A 159 1.78 5.41 27.14
C GLY A 159 0.45 5.45 26.39
N GLU A 160 -0.01 6.65 26.05
CA GLU A 160 -1.22 6.87 25.25
C GLU A 160 -0.99 6.71 23.72
N PHE A 161 0.24 6.60 23.29
CA PHE A 161 0.58 6.46 21.87
C PHE A 161 0.59 5.00 21.46
N ALA A 162 -0.04 4.68 20.32
CA ALA A 162 -0.09 3.32 19.80
C ALA A 162 0.21 3.30 18.31
N THR A 163 0.92 2.26 17.88
CA THR A 163 1.14 1.91 16.48
C THR A 163 0.85 0.43 16.27
N GLY A 164 0.71 0.01 15.02
CA GLY A 164 0.52 -1.40 14.70
C GLY A 164 0.05 -1.63 13.29
N THR A 165 -0.41 -2.85 13.06
CA THR A 165 -1.05 -3.26 11.80
C THR A 165 -1.92 -4.50 12.06
N PHE A 166 -2.73 -4.84 11.05
CA PHE A 166 -3.39 -6.14 10.97
C PHE A 166 -2.81 -6.88 9.76
N ILE A 167 -2.36 -8.11 9.98
CA ILE A 167 -1.89 -9.01 8.92
C ILE A 167 -3.01 -9.97 8.60
N THR A 168 -3.33 -10.12 7.32
CA THR A 168 -4.29 -11.10 6.80
C THR A 168 -3.57 -12.13 5.94
N GLU A 169 -4.26 -13.17 5.47
CA GLU A 169 -3.66 -14.15 4.55
C GLU A 169 -3.14 -13.55 3.24
N THR A 170 -3.60 -12.35 2.86
CA THR A 170 -3.34 -11.76 1.55
C THR A 170 -2.56 -10.44 1.59
N GLY A 171 -2.23 -9.93 2.79
CA GLY A 171 -1.50 -8.68 2.96
C GLY A 171 -1.72 -8.07 4.34
N ASP A 172 -1.38 -6.80 4.49
CA ASP A 172 -1.48 -6.06 5.74
C ASP A 172 -2.24 -4.73 5.60
N TYR A 173 -2.59 -4.14 6.76
CA TYR A 173 -3.28 -2.85 6.83
C TYR A 173 -2.32 -1.66 7.01
N ARG A 174 -1.10 -1.78 6.53
CA ARG A 174 -0.10 -0.71 6.50
C ARG A 174 0.35 -0.27 7.90
N TYR A 175 0.88 0.93 7.97
CA TYR A 175 1.33 1.55 9.20
C TYR A 175 0.18 2.27 9.90
N LEU A 176 -0.46 1.62 10.85
CA LEU A 176 -1.48 2.24 11.69
C LEU A 176 -0.81 3.01 12.82
N GLN A 177 -1.36 4.16 13.12
CA GLN A 177 -0.89 5.02 14.22
C GLN A 177 -2.07 5.70 14.91
N GLY A 178 -1.99 5.86 16.22
CA GLY A 178 -3.04 6.53 16.97
C GLY A 178 -2.80 6.60 18.46
N ASN A 179 -3.88 6.51 19.21
CA ASN A 179 -3.87 6.73 20.65
C ASN A 179 -4.75 5.72 21.40
N VAL A 180 -4.38 5.48 22.65
CA VAL A 180 -5.16 4.72 23.63
C VAL A 180 -5.71 5.69 24.67
N CYS A 181 -6.96 5.51 25.08
CA CYS A 181 -7.61 6.28 26.12
C CYS A 181 -8.55 5.38 26.93
N ASN A 182 -8.35 5.26 28.23
CA ASN A 182 -9.02 4.27 29.06
C ASN A 182 -8.91 2.87 28.43
N ASP A 183 -10.05 2.22 28.21
CA ASP A 183 -10.14 0.90 27.58
C ASP A 183 -10.37 0.97 26.06
N SER A 184 -10.03 2.09 25.41
CA SER A 184 -10.27 2.27 24.00
C SER A 184 -8.97 2.54 23.22
N ILE A 185 -8.86 1.92 22.04
CA ILE A 185 -7.77 2.12 21.07
C ILE A 185 -8.34 2.72 19.78
N PHE A 186 -7.64 3.72 19.26
CA PHE A 186 -7.97 4.43 18.02
C PHE A 186 -6.74 4.45 17.13
N LEU A 187 -6.82 3.85 15.95
CA LEU A 187 -5.73 3.80 14.99
C LEU A 187 -6.21 4.25 13.61
N SER A 188 -5.38 4.93 12.87
CA SER A 188 -5.69 5.34 11.50
C SER A 188 -4.47 5.31 10.60
N CYS A 189 -4.73 5.24 9.28
CA CYS A 189 -3.74 5.35 8.22
C CYS A 189 -4.33 6.11 7.03
N PHE A 190 -3.52 6.98 6.43
CA PHE A 190 -3.82 7.57 5.14
C PHE A 190 -2.55 7.49 4.27
N ASP A 191 -2.59 6.66 3.23
CA ASP A 191 -1.47 6.42 2.31
C ASP A 191 -1.71 6.94 0.89
N GLY A 192 -2.86 7.58 0.67
CA GLY A 192 -3.28 8.06 -0.65
C GLY A 192 -4.12 7.05 -1.44
N ALA A 193 -4.00 5.76 -1.23
CA ALA A 193 -4.92 4.73 -1.76
C ALA A 193 -6.04 4.44 -0.75
N HIS A 194 -5.71 4.47 0.52
CA HIS A 194 -6.58 4.13 1.63
C HIS A 194 -6.76 5.29 2.62
N ALA A 195 -7.90 5.31 3.26
CA ALA A 195 -8.19 6.12 4.43
C ALA A 195 -8.83 5.17 5.46
N PHE A 196 -8.05 4.68 6.41
CA PHE A 196 -8.43 3.67 7.39
C PHE A 196 -8.61 4.28 8.78
N LEU A 197 -9.63 3.80 9.49
CA LEU A 197 -9.86 4.09 10.90
C LEU A 197 -10.28 2.80 11.61
N PHE A 198 -9.56 2.44 12.65
CA PHE A 198 -9.90 1.36 13.57
C PHE A 198 -10.23 1.97 14.91
N GLU A 199 -11.39 1.64 15.42
CA GLU A 199 -11.83 1.97 16.79
C GLU A 199 -12.10 0.65 17.51
N GLY A 200 -11.62 0.50 18.75
CA GLY A 200 -11.86 -0.69 19.55
C GLY A 200 -11.87 -0.39 21.04
N SER A 201 -12.58 -1.20 21.82
CA SER A 201 -12.62 -1.12 23.28
C SER A 201 -12.37 -2.50 23.88
N LEU A 202 -11.54 -2.55 24.90
CA LEU A 202 -11.22 -3.77 25.65
C LEU A 202 -12.29 -4.01 26.71
N ILE A 203 -13.01 -5.11 26.60
CA ILE A 203 -14.05 -5.56 27.53
C ILE A 203 -13.78 -7.03 27.83
N ASP A 204 -13.64 -7.39 29.08
CA ASP A 204 -13.39 -8.77 29.54
C ASP A 204 -12.24 -9.46 28.77
N ASN A 205 -11.12 -8.75 28.56
CA ASN A 205 -9.93 -9.18 27.82
C ASN A 205 -10.18 -9.45 26.33
N VAL A 206 -11.29 -9.00 25.77
CA VAL A 206 -11.61 -9.06 24.33
C VAL A 206 -11.74 -7.65 23.79
N ILE A 207 -11.09 -7.34 22.68
CA ILE A 207 -11.29 -6.08 21.98
C ILE A 207 -12.49 -6.23 21.08
N HIS A 208 -13.48 -5.37 21.24
CA HIS A 208 -14.61 -5.22 20.32
C HIS A 208 -14.45 -3.92 19.55
N GLY A 209 -14.43 -3.98 18.24
CA GLY A 209 -14.13 -2.81 17.44
C GLY A 209 -14.89 -2.73 16.12
N VAL A 210 -14.71 -1.58 15.46
CA VAL A 210 -15.21 -1.33 14.11
C VAL A 210 -14.07 -0.75 13.27
N PHE A 211 -13.88 -1.32 12.09
CA PHE A 211 -13.01 -0.82 11.04
C PHE A 211 -13.83 0.00 10.04
N TYR A 212 -13.32 1.16 9.68
CA TYR A 212 -13.87 2.04 8.65
C TYR A 212 -12.85 2.24 7.53
N SER A 213 -13.30 2.15 6.27
CA SER A 213 -12.46 2.34 5.10
C SER A 213 -13.12 3.28 4.09
N GLY A 214 -12.41 4.35 3.73
CA GLY A 214 -12.84 5.29 2.72
C GLY A 214 -14.19 5.93 3.03
N LEU A 215 -15.04 6.06 1.99
CA LEU A 215 -16.25 6.88 2.06
C LEU A 215 -17.35 6.31 2.97
N GLN A 216 -17.59 4.99 2.92
CA GLN A 216 -18.75 4.40 3.62
C GLN A 216 -18.58 2.97 4.13
N TRP A 217 -17.47 2.30 3.79
CA TRP A 217 -17.25 0.92 4.24
C TRP A 217 -17.03 0.86 5.74
N SER A 218 -17.65 -0.10 6.40
CA SER A 218 -17.32 -0.46 7.77
C SER A 218 -17.64 -1.91 8.04
N GLU A 219 -16.87 -2.53 8.93
CA GLU A 219 -17.09 -3.88 9.41
C GLU A 219 -16.65 -4.02 10.87
N PRO A 220 -17.34 -4.87 11.65
CA PRO A 220 -16.95 -5.15 13.03
C PRO A 220 -15.73 -6.07 13.06
N TRP A 221 -14.95 -5.95 14.12
CA TRP A 221 -13.87 -6.88 14.45
C TRP A 221 -13.83 -7.20 15.93
N VAL A 222 -13.37 -8.39 16.26
CA VAL A 222 -13.12 -8.83 17.62
C VAL A 222 -11.74 -9.42 17.70
N SER A 223 -11.03 -9.15 18.82
CA SER A 223 -9.69 -9.70 19.04
C SER A 223 -9.50 -10.17 20.46
N PHE A 224 -8.77 -11.24 20.63
CA PHE A 224 -8.28 -11.71 21.92
C PHE A 224 -6.77 -11.97 21.86
N LYS A 225 -6.09 -11.77 22.97
CA LYS A 225 -4.65 -11.92 23.02
C LYS A 225 -4.26 -13.37 22.80
N ASN A 226 -3.43 -13.61 21.76
CA ASN A 226 -2.98 -14.95 21.39
C ASN A 226 -1.61 -14.87 20.69
N ASP A 227 -0.54 -15.01 21.47
CA ASP A 227 0.82 -14.92 20.95
C ASP A 227 1.22 -16.14 20.11
N SER A 228 0.45 -17.23 20.13
CA SER A 228 0.68 -18.44 19.34
C SER A 228 -0.12 -18.50 18.04
N PHE A 229 -1.00 -17.51 17.78
CA PHE A 229 -1.82 -17.49 16.57
C PHE A 229 -0.97 -17.27 15.33
N ALA A 230 -1.22 -18.08 14.32
CA ALA A 230 -0.62 -17.93 12.99
C ALA A 230 -1.69 -18.05 11.90
N LEU A 231 -1.52 -17.27 10.86
CA LEU A 231 -2.34 -17.36 9.64
C LEU A 231 -1.93 -18.56 8.79
N THR A 232 -2.77 -18.91 7.81
CA THR A 232 -2.44 -19.93 6.82
C THR A 232 -1.13 -19.58 6.12
N ASN A 233 -0.30 -20.60 5.91
CA ASN A 233 0.97 -20.40 5.22
C ASN A 233 0.74 -19.86 3.80
N PRO A 234 1.27 -18.66 3.45
CA PRO A 234 1.04 -18.01 2.15
C PRO A 234 1.56 -18.80 0.96
N TYR A 235 2.46 -19.76 1.19
CA TYR A 235 2.94 -20.68 0.15
C TYR A 235 1.95 -21.80 -0.21
N LEU A 236 0.82 -21.92 0.51
CA LEU A 236 -0.21 -22.93 0.27
C LEU A 236 -1.48 -22.37 -0.41
N LEU A 237 -1.62 -21.04 -0.49
CA LEU A 237 -2.84 -20.39 -0.99
C LEU A 237 -2.97 -20.49 -2.51
N THR A 238 -1.93 -20.15 -3.25
CA THR A 238 -1.87 -20.29 -4.71
C THR A 238 -0.92 -21.43 -5.09
N GLN A 239 -1.35 -22.33 -5.95
CA GLN A 239 -0.62 -23.51 -6.36
C GLN A 239 -0.59 -23.64 -7.88
N LYS A 240 0.45 -24.29 -8.42
CA LYS A 240 0.49 -24.67 -9.84
C LYS A 240 -0.48 -25.84 -10.10
N VAL A 241 -1.31 -25.73 -11.14
CA VAL A 241 -2.09 -26.86 -11.65
C VAL A 241 -1.27 -27.74 -12.58
N SER A 242 -1.41 -29.04 -12.46
CA SER A 242 -0.39 -30.08 -12.63
C SER A 242 0.36 -30.22 -13.94
N ARG A 243 -0.13 -29.89 -15.11
CA ARG A 243 0.54 -30.25 -16.38
C ARG A 243 0.78 -29.10 -17.35
N GLU A 244 0.23 -27.95 -17.12
CA GLU A 244 0.41 -26.82 -18.01
C GLU A 244 1.80 -26.20 -17.81
N ARG A 245 2.40 -25.78 -18.92
CA ARG A 245 3.68 -25.09 -18.88
C ARG A 245 3.46 -23.67 -18.37
N LEU A 246 4.43 -23.15 -17.65
CA LEU A 246 4.53 -21.73 -17.33
C LEU A 246 4.88 -21.00 -18.63
N GLU A 247 3.86 -20.45 -19.29
CA GLU A 247 4.05 -19.69 -20.53
C GLU A 247 3.05 -18.54 -20.63
N PHE A 248 3.50 -17.44 -21.18
CA PHE A 248 2.67 -16.29 -21.48
C PHE A 248 3.35 -15.37 -22.52
N THR A 249 2.54 -14.51 -23.14
CA THR A 249 3.01 -13.41 -24.00
C THR A 249 2.16 -12.20 -23.77
N PHE A 250 2.75 -11.10 -23.31
CA PHE A 250 2.02 -9.87 -23.01
C PHE A 250 2.75 -8.62 -23.55
N PRO A 251 2.00 -7.52 -23.80
CA PRO A 251 2.59 -6.23 -24.17
C PRO A 251 3.55 -5.72 -23.09
N ASN A 252 4.74 -5.33 -23.50
CA ASN A 252 5.73 -4.68 -22.65
C ASN A 252 5.43 -3.17 -22.58
N ILE A 253 5.59 -2.57 -21.42
CA ILE A 253 5.39 -1.11 -21.24
C ILE A 253 6.35 -0.26 -22.05
N ASP A 254 7.51 -0.80 -22.42
CA ASP A 254 8.54 -0.11 -23.20
C ASP A 254 8.43 -0.41 -24.71
N GLY A 255 7.41 -1.17 -25.13
CA GLY A 255 7.04 -1.49 -26.51
C GLY A 255 7.26 -2.95 -26.90
N GLY A 256 6.51 -3.40 -27.91
CA GLY A 256 6.51 -4.79 -28.34
C GLY A 256 5.83 -5.74 -27.35
N ASN A 257 6.07 -7.04 -27.54
CA ASN A 257 5.61 -8.09 -26.65
C ASN A 257 6.82 -8.81 -26.04
N LEU A 258 6.66 -9.30 -24.82
CA LEU A 258 7.62 -10.20 -24.18
C LEU A 258 6.92 -11.52 -23.88
N SER A 259 7.61 -12.62 -24.22
CA SER A 259 7.15 -13.98 -23.94
C SER A 259 7.97 -14.62 -22.82
N TYR A 260 7.35 -15.51 -22.08
CA TYR A 260 8.05 -16.45 -21.22
C TYR A 260 7.52 -17.87 -21.54
N PRO A 261 8.42 -18.86 -21.77
CA PRO A 261 9.87 -18.74 -21.83
C PRO A 261 10.38 -18.03 -23.09
N ASP A 262 11.53 -17.37 -22.96
CA ASP A 262 12.27 -16.76 -24.05
C ASP A 262 13.77 -17.02 -23.84
N LYS A 263 14.59 -16.90 -24.92
CA LYS A 263 16.03 -17.15 -24.87
C LYS A 263 16.77 -16.34 -23.82
N ARG A 264 16.32 -15.12 -23.54
CA ARG A 264 16.89 -14.23 -22.52
C ARG A 264 16.80 -14.78 -21.09
N PHE A 265 15.85 -15.68 -20.83
CA PHE A 265 15.66 -16.31 -19.53
C PHE A 265 16.34 -17.70 -19.40
N HIS A 266 17.01 -18.18 -20.45
CA HIS A 266 17.72 -19.44 -20.38
C HIS A 266 18.83 -19.39 -19.32
N ASN A 267 18.87 -20.39 -18.45
CA ASN A 267 19.83 -20.50 -17.36
C ASN A 267 19.80 -19.28 -16.39
N LYS A 268 18.60 -18.69 -16.21
CA LYS A 268 18.35 -17.61 -15.27
C LYS A 268 17.38 -18.05 -14.18
N VAL A 269 17.56 -17.53 -12.98
CA VAL A 269 16.52 -17.55 -11.95
C VAL A 269 15.52 -16.44 -12.29
N VAL A 270 14.23 -16.76 -12.33
CA VAL A 270 13.21 -15.79 -12.73
C VAL A 270 12.20 -15.61 -11.61
N ILE A 271 11.94 -14.37 -11.20
CA ILE A 271 10.81 -14.01 -10.34
C ILE A 271 9.70 -13.43 -11.24
N ILE A 272 8.46 -13.93 -11.05
CA ILE A 272 7.28 -13.39 -11.71
C ILE A 272 6.37 -12.82 -10.66
N GLN A 273 6.16 -11.49 -10.68
CA GLN A 273 5.26 -10.77 -9.78
C GLN A 273 3.93 -10.54 -10.48
N ILE A 274 2.84 -11.04 -9.93
CA ILE A 274 1.46 -10.74 -10.34
C ILE A 274 0.97 -9.59 -9.48
N PHE A 275 0.70 -8.43 -10.06
CA PHE A 275 0.46 -7.21 -9.30
C PHE A 275 -0.50 -6.22 -9.99
N GLY A 276 -0.87 -5.14 -9.29
CA GLY A 276 -1.50 -3.95 -9.84
C GLY A 276 -0.90 -2.68 -9.22
N SER A 277 -0.66 -1.65 -10.02
CA SER A 277 -0.10 -0.38 -9.53
C SER A 277 -1.01 0.34 -8.50
N TRP A 278 -2.28 0.00 -8.49
CA TRP A 278 -3.31 0.50 -7.57
C TRP A 278 -3.27 -0.14 -6.17
N CYS A 279 -2.48 -1.19 -5.97
CA CYS A 279 -2.41 -1.98 -4.74
C CYS A 279 -1.17 -1.57 -3.91
N PRO A 280 -1.30 -1.00 -2.71
CA PRO A 280 -0.17 -0.55 -1.91
C PRO A 280 0.81 -1.65 -1.51
N ASN A 281 0.31 -2.85 -1.14
CA ASN A 281 1.18 -3.98 -0.82
C ASN A 281 1.99 -4.43 -2.05
N CYS A 282 1.41 -4.29 -3.26
CA CYS A 282 2.14 -4.53 -4.52
C CYS A 282 3.25 -3.50 -4.73
N VAL A 283 3.01 -2.23 -4.39
CA VAL A 283 4.03 -1.17 -4.47
C VAL A 283 5.19 -1.47 -3.54
N ASP A 284 4.91 -1.91 -2.32
CA ASP A 284 5.95 -2.27 -1.35
C ASP A 284 6.75 -3.50 -1.79
N GLU A 285 6.07 -4.54 -2.31
CA GLU A 285 6.76 -5.70 -2.89
C GLU A 285 7.61 -5.29 -4.10
N THR A 286 7.10 -4.41 -4.97
CA THR A 286 7.87 -3.91 -6.13
C THR A 286 9.14 -3.18 -5.70
N LYS A 287 9.10 -2.39 -4.61
CA LYS A 287 10.31 -1.77 -4.03
C LYS A 287 11.29 -2.80 -3.48
N PHE A 288 10.79 -3.81 -2.79
CA PHE A 288 11.62 -4.92 -2.29
C PHE A 288 12.29 -5.66 -3.46
N LEU A 289 11.52 -6.02 -4.49
CA LEU A 289 12.01 -6.71 -5.69
C LEU A 289 13.00 -5.86 -6.49
N ALA A 290 12.84 -4.54 -6.54
CA ALA A 290 13.81 -3.64 -7.16
C ALA A 290 15.18 -3.71 -6.47
N GLY A 291 15.19 -3.68 -5.13
CA GLY A 291 16.43 -3.87 -4.36
C GLY A 291 17.02 -5.27 -4.52
N LEU A 292 16.20 -6.30 -4.63
CA LEU A 292 16.64 -7.67 -4.89
C LEU A 292 17.28 -7.79 -6.30
N TYR A 293 16.65 -7.20 -7.31
CA TYR A 293 17.18 -7.15 -8.68
C TYR A 293 18.54 -6.46 -8.76
N ASP A 294 18.69 -5.31 -8.11
CA ASP A 294 19.96 -4.58 -8.05
C ASP A 294 21.10 -5.41 -7.45
N ARG A 295 20.80 -6.31 -6.49
CA ARG A 295 21.83 -7.18 -5.89
C ARG A 295 22.20 -8.40 -6.73
N TYR A 296 21.26 -8.96 -7.51
CA TYR A 296 21.41 -10.28 -8.11
C TYR A 296 21.34 -10.35 -9.63
N GLN A 297 21.00 -9.25 -10.35
CA GLN A 297 20.90 -9.24 -11.82
C GLN A 297 22.18 -9.72 -12.50
N ASP A 298 23.36 -9.27 -12.03
CA ASP A 298 24.66 -9.65 -12.59
C ASP A 298 25.02 -11.14 -12.31
N ARG A 299 24.33 -11.76 -11.35
CA ARG A 299 24.48 -13.18 -11.01
C ARG A 299 23.45 -14.06 -11.72
N GLY A 300 22.56 -13.49 -12.51
CA GLY A 300 21.60 -14.23 -13.33
C GLY A 300 20.18 -14.26 -12.79
N LEU A 301 19.78 -13.30 -11.95
CA LEU A 301 18.39 -13.05 -11.59
C LEU A 301 17.72 -12.19 -12.66
N GLU A 302 16.53 -12.60 -13.09
CA GLU A 302 15.59 -11.80 -13.88
C GLU A 302 14.28 -11.64 -13.13
N ILE A 303 13.57 -10.52 -13.36
CA ILE A 303 12.25 -10.27 -12.76
C ILE A 303 11.30 -9.80 -13.85
N ILE A 304 10.07 -10.30 -13.83
CA ILE A 304 8.98 -9.92 -14.72
C ILE A 304 7.77 -9.51 -13.87
N GLY A 305 7.34 -8.26 -13.99
CA GLY A 305 6.11 -7.79 -13.38
C GLY A 305 4.93 -7.96 -14.34
N LEU A 306 3.92 -8.73 -13.97
CA LEU A 306 2.67 -8.91 -14.70
C LEU A 306 1.59 -8.01 -14.11
N ALA A 307 1.33 -6.89 -14.76
CA ALA A 307 0.41 -5.86 -14.30
C ALA A 307 -1.03 -6.12 -14.72
N PHE A 308 -1.93 -6.11 -13.74
CA PHE A 308 -3.38 -6.13 -13.94
C PHE A 308 -3.98 -4.79 -13.52
N GLU A 309 -4.32 -3.94 -14.51
CA GLU A 309 -4.57 -2.53 -14.31
C GLU A 309 -6.03 -2.11 -14.48
N SER A 310 -6.45 -1.10 -13.69
CA SER A 310 -7.82 -0.59 -13.68
C SER A 310 -8.25 0.18 -14.95
N PRO A 311 -7.42 1.01 -15.60
CA PRO A 311 -7.81 1.71 -16.83
C PRO A 311 -8.20 0.75 -17.95
N LYS A 312 -9.16 1.15 -18.80
CA LYS A 312 -9.60 0.34 -19.94
C LYS A 312 -8.61 0.38 -21.12
N LYS A 313 -8.03 1.54 -21.37
CA LYS A 313 -7.11 1.77 -22.50
C LYS A 313 -5.71 1.26 -22.14
N LEU A 314 -5.07 0.57 -23.10
CA LEU A 314 -3.70 0.06 -22.93
C LEU A 314 -2.70 1.19 -22.64
N SER A 315 -2.81 2.33 -23.32
CA SER A 315 -1.95 3.49 -23.07
C SER A 315 -1.99 3.98 -21.63
N ASP A 316 -3.19 4.00 -21.02
CA ASP A 316 -3.38 4.46 -19.65
C ASP A 316 -2.85 3.44 -18.64
N LYS A 317 -3.00 2.13 -18.93
CA LYS A 317 -2.38 1.06 -18.14
C LYS A 317 -0.86 1.19 -18.16
N ILE A 318 -0.27 1.37 -19.35
CA ILE A 318 1.17 1.57 -19.52
C ILE A 318 1.65 2.78 -18.72
N ALA A 319 0.93 3.91 -18.80
CA ALA A 319 1.29 5.10 -18.04
C ALA A 319 1.32 4.84 -16.52
N ARG A 320 0.33 4.12 -15.97
CA ARG A 320 0.30 3.74 -14.55
C ARG A 320 1.50 2.89 -14.13
N VAL A 321 1.83 1.89 -14.93
CA VAL A 321 2.96 1.01 -14.62
C VAL A 321 4.30 1.74 -14.79
N LYS A 322 4.41 2.67 -15.74
CA LYS A 322 5.59 3.55 -15.87
C LYS A 322 5.77 4.47 -14.66
N ASP A 323 4.68 5.03 -14.15
CA ASP A 323 4.71 5.83 -12.91
C ASP A 323 5.19 4.99 -11.72
N LEU A 324 4.69 3.74 -11.59
CA LEU A 324 5.17 2.81 -10.57
C LEU A 324 6.67 2.49 -10.74
N LYS A 325 7.08 2.11 -11.96
CA LYS A 325 8.50 1.80 -12.29
C LYS A 325 9.42 2.95 -11.91
N SER A 326 9.03 4.17 -12.26
CA SER A 326 9.79 5.39 -11.91
C SER A 326 9.84 5.62 -10.39
N HIS A 327 8.70 5.47 -9.71
CA HIS A 327 8.60 5.70 -8.27
C HIS A 327 9.40 4.70 -7.43
N THR A 328 9.43 3.43 -7.86
CA THR A 328 10.14 2.35 -7.18
C THR A 328 11.60 2.22 -7.58
N GLY A 329 12.02 2.89 -8.66
CA GLY A 329 13.35 2.76 -9.24
C GLY A 329 13.61 1.40 -9.89
N SER A 330 12.56 0.63 -10.19
CA SER A 330 12.67 -0.73 -10.74
C SER A 330 13.29 -0.72 -12.15
N LYS A 331 14.24 -1.62 -12.40
CA LYS A 331 14.96 -1.74 -13.69
C LYS A 331 14.54 -2.95 -14.50
N TYR A 332 13.74 -3.84 -13.94
CA TYR A 332 13.26 -5.07 -14.58
C TYR A 332 12.05 -4.83 -15.49
N GLU A 333 11.59 -5.91 -16.14
CA GLU A 333 10.52 -5.85 -17.13
C GLU A 333 9.13 -5.78 -16.52
N PHE A 334 8.27 -4.95 -17.11
CA PHE A 334 6.85 -4.87 -16.77
C PHE A 334 5.98 -5.10 -17.99
N LEU A 335 4.98 -5.96 -17.85
CA LEU A 335 4.04 -6.35 -18.90
C LEU A 335 2.62 -6.03 -18.47
N ILE A 336 1.76 -5.67 -19.42
CA ILE A 336 0.33 -5.47 -19.18
C ILE A 336 -0.38 -6.79 -19.44
N ALA A 337 -0.74 -7.51 -18.37
CA ALA A 337 -1.34 -8.84 -18.45
C ALA A 337 -2.87 -8.85 -18.46
N GLY A 338 -3.54 -7.75 -18.03
CA GLY A 338 -4.99 -7.71 -18.04
C GLY A 338 -5.62 -6.54 -17.31
N ASN A 339 -6.90 -6.72 -16.94
CA ASN A 339 -7.64 -5.77 -16.11
C ASN A 339 -7.51 -6.14 -14.62
N ALA A 340 -7.70 -5.16 -13.73
CA ALA A 340 -7.61 -5.29 -12.27
C ALA A 340 -8.73 -6.20 -11.71
N SER A 341 -8.58 -7.51 -11.88
CA SER A 341 -9.53 -8.53 -11.43
C SER A 341 -8.82 -9.86 -11.20
N LYS A 342 -9.12 -10.53 -10.09
CA LYS A 342 -8.63 -11.89 -9.82
C LYS A 342 -9.06 -12.87 -10.90
N LYS A 343 -10.29 -12.72 -11.44
CA LYS A 343 -10.82 -13.53 -12.53
C LYS A 343 -10.03 -13.33 -13.84
N GLU A 344 -9.69 -12.08 -14.16
CA GLU A 344 -8.85 -11.78 -15.34
C GLU A 344 -7.45 -12.38 -15.17
N ALA A 345 -6.86 -12.25 -13.98
CA ALA A 345 -5.56 -12.84 -13.68
C ALA A 345 -5.59 -14.37 -13.80
N GLN A 346 -6.65 -15.01 -13.30
CA GLN A 346 -6.84 -16.44 -13.44
C GLN A 346 -6.97 -16.88 -14.91
N ASN A 347 -7.74 -16.14 -15.71
CA ASN A 347 -7.91 -16.44 -17.14
C ASN A 347 -6.60 -16.25 -17.93
N ALA A 348 -5.79 -15.25 -17.57
CA ALA A 348 -4.51 -14.96 -18.20
C ALA A 348 -3.40 -15.95 -17.81
N LEU A 349 -3.56 -16.63 -16.66
CA LEU A 349 -2.55 -17.51 -16.06
C LEU A 349 -3.18 -18.87 -15.70
N PRO A 350 -3.63 -19.67 -16.70
CA PRO A 350 -4.42 -20.89 -16.47
C PRO A 350 -3.64 -22.02 -15.76
N TRP A 351 -2.32 -21.89 -15.69
CA TRP A 351 -1.42 -22.82 -14.99
C TRP A 351 -1.39 -22.63 -13.46
N LEU A 352 -2.12 -21.63 -12.92
CA LEU A 352 -2.40 -21.50 -11.49
C LEU A 352 -3.79 -22.06 -11.16
N ASN A 353 -3.98 -22.63 -9.96
CA ASN A 353 -5.30 -23.02 -9.47
C ASN A 353 -6.22 -21.81 -9.30
N GLU A 354 -5.66 -20.74 -8.72
CA GLU A 354 -6.33 -19.45 -8.56
C GLU A 354 -5.29 -18.33 -8.32
N VAL A 355 -5.69 -17.10 -8.58
CA VAL A 355 -4.98 -15.90 -8.13
C VAL A 355 -5.77 -15.30 -6.97
N SER A 356 -5.45 -15.77 -5.76
CA SER A 356 -6.20 -15.40 -4.54
C SER A 356 -5.97 -13.96 -4.12
N SER A 357 -4.80 -13.38 -4.46
CA SER A 357 -4.43 -12.02 -4.07
C SER A 357 -3.51 -11.33 -5.08
N PHE A 358 -3.49 -10.01 -5.00
CA PHE A 358 -2.41 -9.16 -5.46
C PHE A 358 -1.66 -8.61 -4.22
N PRO A 359 -0.32 -8.75 -4.14
CA PRO A 359 0.54 -9.45 -5.11
C PRO A 359 0.49 -10.98 -4.93
N THR A 360 0.95 -11.69 -5.96
CA THR A 360 1.35 -13.10 -5.89
C THR A 360 2.69 -13.23 -6.62
N THR A 361 3.68 -13.86 -5.98
CA THR A 361 5.05 -13.94 -6.50
C THR A 361 5.48 -15.39 -6.71
N ILE A 362 6.05 -15.68 -7.88
CA ILE A 362 6.43 -17.00 -8.34
C ILE A 362 7.94 -17.02 -8.55
N PHE A 363 8.59 -18.01 -7.96
CA PHE A 363 10.03 -18.22 -8.04
C PHE A 363 10.34 -19.41 -8.95
N VAL A 364 11.12 -19.17 -9.99
CA VAL A 364 11.43 -20.14 -11.04
C VAL A 364 12.95 -20.37 -11.09
N ASP A 365 13.38 -21.62 -11.14
CA ASP A 365 14.79 -22.00 -11.22
C ASP A 365 15.36 -21.84 -12.66
N LYS A 366 16.67 -22.07 -12.78
CA LYS A 366 17.40 -21.99 -14.08
C LYS A 366 16.91 -22.96 -15.14
N LYS A 367 16.16 -24.01 -14.75
CA LYS A 367 15.58 -25.01 -15.66
C LYS A 367 14.13 -24.68 -16.05
N GLY A 368 13.57 -23.58 -15.52
CA GLY A 368 12.20 -23.16 -15.78
C GLY A 368 11.14 -23.84 -14.89
N HIS A 369 11.55 -24.50 -13.78
CA HIS A 369 10.62 -25.11 -12.84
C HIS A 369 10.21 -24.12 -11.76
N ILE A 370 8.90 -24.06 -11.47
CA ILE A 370 8.37 -23.32 -10.34
C ILE A 370 8.86 -24.00 -9.05
N ARG A 371 9.54 -23.26 -8.20
CA ARG A 371 10.10 -23.73 -6.92
C ARG A 371 9.24 -23.29 -5.74
N LYS A 372 8.69 -22.09 -5.77
CA LYS A 372 7.76 -21.58 -4.76
C LYS A 372 6.76 -20.61 -5.39
N ILE A 373 5.59 -20.51 -4.79
CA ILE A 373 4.58 -19.46 -5.06
C ILE A 373 4.23 -18.85 -3.72
N HIS A 374 4.33 -17.54 -3.59
CA HIS A 374 3.96 -16.79 -2.40
C HIS A 374 2.78 -15.88 -2.69
N THR A 375 1.71 -16.01 -1.94
CA THR A 375 0.49 -15.21 -2.09
C THR A 375 0.43 -14.11 -1.04
N GLY A 376 0.16 -12.89 -1.46
CA GLY A 376 0.16 -11.72 -0.59
C GLY A 376 1.57 -11.17 -0.34
N PHE A 377 1.63 -10.11 0.43
CA PHE A 377 2.89 -9.49 0.86
C PHE A 377 2.69 -8.80 2.19
N TYR A 378 3.56 -9.07 3.12
CA TYR A 378 3.62 -8.40 4.42
C TYR A 378 4.65 -7.30 4.35
N GLY A 379 4.16 -6.06 4.23
CA GLY A 379 5.00 -4.88 4.05
C GLY A 379 5.83 -4.51 5.28
N PRO A 380 6.72 -3.52 5.16
CA PRO A 380 7.63 -3.11 6.24
C PRO A 380 6.91 -2.75 7.55
N GLY A 381 5.64 -2.30 7.49
CA GLY A 381 4.82 -2.02 8.67
C GLY A 381 4.52 -3.21 9.57
N THR A 382 4.83 -4.43 9.12
CA THR A 382 4.66 -5.68 9.89
C THR A 382 5.90 -6.09 10.71
N GLY A 383 6.98 -5.28 10.65
CA GLY A 383 8.19 -5.48 11.43
C GLY A 383 8.86 -6.84 11.19
N GLU A 384 8.83 -7.73 12.19
CA GLU A 384 9.49 -9.04 12.13
C GLU A 384 8.98 -9.94 11.01
N HIS A 385 7.68 -9.87 10.66
CA HIS A 385 7.11 -10.66 9.55
C HIS A 385 7.73 -10.26 8.20
N TYR A 386 7.92 -8.96 7.97
CA TYR A 386 8.61 -8.47 6.79
C TYR A 386 10.08 -8.89 6.79
N ALA A 387 10.79 -8.72 7.90
CA ALA A 387 12.19 -9.10 8.02
C ALA A 387 12.40 -10.60 7.77
N LYS A 388 11.52 -11.45 8.31
CA LYS A 388 11.54 -12.89 8.07
C LYS A 388 11.32 -13.24 6.60
N TYR A 389 10.26 -12.67 5.98
CA TYR A 389 9.96 -12.89 4.56
C TYR A 389 11.13 -12.50 3.66
N THR A 390 11.70 -11.31 3.87
CA THR A 390 12.82 -10.84 3.03
C THR A 390 14.07 -11.71 3.17
N ALA A 391 14.37 -12.17 4.38
CA ALA A 391 15.48 -13.12 4.62
C ALA A 391 15.24 -14.48 3.97
N GLU A 392 14.01 -15.01 4.03
CA GLU A 392 13.63 -16.28 3.37
C GLU A 392 13.75 -16.17 1.84
N VAL A 393 13.35 -15.03 1.24
CA VAL A 393 13.47 -14.80 -0.20
C VAL A 393 14.93 -14.66 -0.60
N ASP A 394 15.75 -13.91 0.14
CA ASP A 394 17.18 -13.79 -0.13
C ASP A 394 17.86 -15.18 -0.10
N ALA A 395 17.59 -16.00 0.91
CA ALA A 395 18.15 -17.35 1.00
C ALA A 395 17.69 -18.26 -0.14
N LEU A 396 16.41 -18.15 -0.55
CA LEU A 396 15.88 -18.90 -1.69
C LEU A 396 16.60 -18.53 -3.00
N ILE A 397 16.76 -17.23 -3.28
CA ILE A 397 17.42 -16.75 -4.51
C ILE A 397 18.90 -17.15 -4.50
N GLU A 398 19.61 -16.99 -3.39
CA GLU A 398 21.00 -17.48 -3.25
C GLU A 398 21.10 -18.97 -3.56
N GLY A 399 20.22 -19.80 -3.02
CA GLY A 399 20.16 -21.25 -3.30
C GLY A 399 19.95 -21.53 -4.79
N LEU A 400 18.95 -20.89 -5.41
CA LEU A 400 18.64 -21.10 -6.84
C LEU A 400 19.74 -20.60 -7.79
N LEU A 401 20.45 -19.55 -7.43
CA LEU A 401 21.58 -19.02 -8.21
C LEU A 401 22.81 -19.94 -8.15
N ASN A 402 22.94 -20.76 -7.12
CA ASN A 402 24.06 -21.68 -6.93
C ASN A 402 23.77 -23.10 -7.49
N GLU A 403 22.52 -23.43 -7.89
CA GLU A 403 22.16 -24.65 -8.64
C GLU A 403 22.66 -24.58 -10.10
#